data_0224957f53b91a6f3b44c06f806f629c
#
_entry.id   0224957f53b91a6f3b44c06f806f629c
#
_cell.length_a   1.000
_cell.length_b   1.000
_cell.length_c   1.000
_cell.angle_alpha   90.00
_cell.angle_beta   90.00
_cell.angle_gamma   90.00
#
_symmetry.space_group_name_H-M   'P 1'
#
loop_
_entity.id
_entity.type
_entity.pdbx_description
1 polymer ?
#
loop_
_entity_poly.entity_id
_entity_poly.type
_entity_poly.pdbx_seq_one_letter_code
_entity_poly.pdbx_strand_id
1 'polypeptide(L)'
;VPTLTGHHRRHNPIMRRAVELIAEGRIGRPVTASAIWLAHKPKGYHDLAWRREPGGGPILINAIHDIDCLRMLLGDIDRVQAAKSNAVRGFAVEDTAAAILTFKNGALATLLVSDTVSAPWSWETTSGENPAFPRTGQDAILVGGTRGSLAIPSLDLRWHEPGREDWLEPLIQRREPIIPADPYVEQMRNFANVIHGSEAPVLTGRDGTVTLATTLAITASAETGRPVAVDEILAGHRPSA
;
A
#
# COMPACT_ATOMS: atom_id res chain seq x y z
N VAL A 1 -11.18 22.33 -12.12
CA VAL A 1 -11.24 22.31 -10.64
C VAL A 1 -10.33 21.21 -10.15
N PRO A 2 -9.43 21.44 -9.18
CA PRO A 2 -8.63 20.41 -8.57
C PRO A 2 -9.52 19.33 -7.94
N THR A 3 -9.12 18.08 -8.07
CA THR A 3 -9.79 16.92 -7.43
C THR A 3 -8.81 16.25 -6.48
N LEU A 4 -9.31 15.80 -5.35
CA LEU A 4 -8.55 15.04 -4.36
C LEU A 4 -9.20 13.68 -4.13
N THR A 5 -8.39 12.65 -3.97
CA THR A 5 -8.84 11.31 -3.62
C THR A 5 -8.52 11.03 -2.15
N GLY A 6 -9.41 10.32 -1.46
CA GLY A 6 -9.35 10.14 -0.01
C GLY A 6 -8.39 9.02 0.47
N HIS A 7 -7.20 8.86 -0.12
CA HIS A 7 -6.18 7.95 0.41
C HIS A 7 -5.42 8.63 1.56
N HIS A 8 -6.02 8.64 2.74
CA HIS A 8 -5.54 9.36 3.93
C HIS A 8 -4.14 8.96 4.38
N ARG A 9 -3.67 7.73 4.09
CA ARG A 9 -2.32 7.28 4.45
C ARG A 9 -1.21 8.13 3.82
N ARG A 10 -1.45 8.80 2.67
CA ARG A 10 -0.50 9.78 2.10
C ARG A 10 -0.30 11.02 2.98
N HIS A 11 -1.23 11.29 3.88
CA HIS A 11 -1.14 12.36 4.86
C HIS A 11 -0.58 11.89 6.20
N ASN A 12 -0.39 10.58 6.38
CA ASN A 12 0.14 10.01 7.62
C ASN A 12 1.63 10.35 7.78
N PRO A 13 2.06 10.90 8.93
CA PRO A 13 3.45 11.26 9.19
C PRO A 13 4.45 10.11 9.00
N ILE A 14 4.05 8.88 9.31
CA ILE A 14 4.88 7.68 9.11
C ILE A 14 5.19 7.51 7.62
N MET A 15 4.16 7.54 6.77
CA MET A 15 4.33 7.38 5.33
C MET A 15 5.12 8.53 4.70
N ARG A 16 4.86 9.77 5.14
CA ARG A 16 5.63 10.93 4.69
C ARG A 16 7.11 10.77 5.05
N ARG A 17 7.42 10.42 6.30
CA ARG A 17 8.82 10.22 6.71
C ARG A 17 9.48 9.07 5.97
N ALA A 18 8.77 7.97 5.70
CA ALA A 18 9.28 6.87 4.91
C ALA A 18 9.70 7.32 3.49
N VAL A 19 8.86 8.12 2.83
CA VAL A 19 9.17 8.69 1.50
C VAL A 19 10.38 9.62 1.56
N GLU A 20 10.47 10.49 2.58
CA GLU A 20 11.62 11.37 2.78
C GLU A 20 12.92 10.57 2.94
N LEU A 21 12.93 9.54 3.78
CA LEU A 21 14.09 8.66 3.98
C LEU A 21 14.55 8.00 2.67
N ILE A 22 13.60 7.55 1.85
CA ILE A 22 13.90 7.00 0.52
C ILE A 22 14.48 8.08 -0.40
N ALA A 23 13.87 9.27 -0.44
CA ALA A 23 14.33 10.40 -1.25
C ALA A 23 15.71 10.93 -0.80
N GLU A 24 15.99 10.91 0.50
CA GLU A 24 17.32 11.21 1.07
C GLU A 24 18.37 10.14 0.70
N GLY A 25 17.96 9.05 0.04
CA GLY A 25 18.85 7.96 -0.37
C GLY A 25 19.31 7.07 0.78
N ARG A 26 18.61 7.06 1.93
CA ARG A 26 19.01 6.32 3.13
C ARG A 26 19.11 4.80 2.90
N ILE A 27 18.29 4.26 2.01
CA ILE A 27 18.35 2.85 1.59
C ILE A 27 18.98 2.64 0.21
N GLY A 28 19.52 3.70 -0.41
CA GLY A 28 19.95 3.68 -1.80
C GLY A 28 18.74 3.66 -2.77
N ARG A 29 18.92 3.07 -3.97
CA ARG A 29 17.82 2.90 -4.91
C ARG A 29 16.89 1.79 -4.40
N PRO A 30 15.58 2.02 -4.27
CA PRO A 30 14.61 0.95 -3.95
C PRO A 30 14.66 -0.17 -5.00
N VAL A 31 14.66 -1.41 -4.55
CA VAL A 31 14.74 -2.63 -5.38
C VAL A 31 13.52 -3.50 -5.20
N THR A 32 13.05 -3.62 -3.96
CA THR A 32 11.95 -4.52 -3.63
C THR A 32 11.12 -4.01 -2.46
N ALA A 33 9.86 -4.48 -2.39
CA ALA A 33 9.03 -4.32 -1.20
C ALA A 33 8.12 -5.52 -0.97
N SER A 34 7.61 -5.65 0.25
CA SER A 34 6.52 -6.56 0.60
C SER A 34 5.49 -5.80 1.41
N ALA A 35 4.22 -5.88 1.04
CA ALA A 35 3.10 -5.36 1.82
C ALA A 35 2.19 -6.51 2.24
N ILE A 36 1.77 -6.48 3.51
CA ILE A 36 0.96 -7.54 4.11
C ILE A 36 -0.24 -6.90 4.80
N TRP A 37 -1.44 -7.33 4.41
CA TRP A 37 -2.67 -6.98 5.09
C TRP A 37 -3.44 -8.24 5.45
N LEU A 38 -3.30 -8.70 6.69
CA LEU A 38 -3.96 -9.89 7.22
C LEU A 38 -4.74 -9.49 8.48
N ALA A 39 -6.07 -9.51 8.39
CA ALA A 39 -6.92 -9.16 9.53
C ALA A 39 -8.25 -9.89 9.44
N HIS A 40 -8.67 -10.54 10.52
CA HIS A 40 -9.96 -11.21 10.56
C HIS A 40 -11.09 -10.18 10.72
N LYS A 41 -12.03 -10.14 9.76
CA LYS A 41 -13.18 -9.24 9.86
C LYS A 41 -14.10 -9.64 11.02
N PRO A 42 -14.68 -8.66 11.73
CA PRO A 42 -15.52 -8.92 12.88
C PRO A 42 -16.79 -9.69 12.51
N LYS A 43 -17.39 -10.37 13.49
CA LYS A 43 -18.69 -11.02 13.35
C LYS A 43 -19.72 -10.00 12.84
N GLY A 44 -20.55 -10.39 11.89
CA GLY A 44 -21.57 -9.52 11.30
C GLY A 44 -21.05 -8.60 10.18
N TYR A 45 -19.72 -8.52 9.94
CA TYR A 45 -19.20 -7.68 8.86
C TYR A 45 -19.82 -8.01 7.50
N HIS A 46 -20.04 -9.28 7.21
CA HIS A 46 -20.59 -9.77 5.95
C HIS A 46 -22.13 -9.91 5.95
N ASP A 47 -22.83 -9.36 6.93
CA ASP A 47 -24.31 -9.36 6.94
C ASP A 47 -24.88 -8.45 5.84
N LEU A 48 -24.13 -7.44 5.42
CA LEU A 48 -24.47 -6.61 4.27
C LEU A 48 -24.17 -7.37 2.97
N ALA A 49 -25.22 -7.56 2.14
CA ALA A 49 -25.16 -8.39 0.94
C ALA A 49 -24.00 -8.03 0.00
N TRP A 50 -23.79 -6.75 -0.27
CA TRP A 50 -22.74 -6.26 -1.18
C TRP A 50 -21.32 -6.69 -0.78
N ARG A 51 -21.07 -6.97 0.51
CA ARG A 51 -19.77 -7.45 1.01
C ARG A 51 -19.48 -8.91 0.68
N ARG A 52 -20.44 -9.62 0.12
CA ARG A 52 -20.33 -11.01 -0.35
C ARG A 52 -20.31 -11.10 -1.87
N GLU A 53 -20.45 -9.94 -2.55
CA GLU A 53 -20.51 -9.83 -4.00
C GLU A 53 -19.15 -9.33 -4.57
N PRO A 54 -18.88 -9.53 -5.86
CA PRO A 54 -17.69 -8.99 -6.52
C PRO A 54 -17.51 -7.48 -6.24
N GLY A 55 -16.31 -7.11 -5.84
CA GLY A 55 -15.96 -5.74 -5.40
C GLY A 55 -16.15 -5.50 -3.90
N GLY A 56 -16.76 -6.40 -3.15
CA GLY A 56 -16.90 -6.30 -1.68
C GLY A 56 -15.76 -6.97 -0.90
N GLY A 57 -14.76 -7.51 -1.57
CA GLY A 57 -13.66 -8.25 -0.96
C GLY A 57 -12.44 -7.40 -0.59
N PRO A 58 -11.46 -8.03 0.06
CA PRO A 58 -10.30 -7.35 0.60
C PRO A 58 -9.36 -6.74 -0.45
N ILE A 59 -9.38 -7.18 -1.71
CA ILE A 59 -8.59 -6.55 -2.76
C ILE A 59 -9.00 -5.08 -2.93
N LEU A 60 -10.29 -4.82 -3.14
CA LEU A 60 -10.76 -3.47 -3.41
C LEU A 60 -10.93 -2.64 -2.13
N ILE A 61 -11.33 -3.27 -1.01
CA ILE A 61 -11.65 -2.53 0.22
C ILE A 61 -10.39 -2.23 1.05
N ASN A 62 -9.43 -3.15 1.08
CA ASN A 62 -8.25 -3.04 1.95
C ASN A 62 -6.95 -2.85 1.16
N ALA A 63 -6.63 -3.76 0.23
CA ALA A 63 -5.37 -3.73 -0.50
C ALA A 63 -5.17 -2.48 -1.35
N ILE A 64 -6.23 -1.79 -1.77
CA ILE A 64 -6.14 -0.52 -2.49
C ILE A 64 -5.31 0.52 -1.73
N HIS A 65 -5.38 0.54 -0.41
CA HIS A 65 -4.60 1.44 0.42
C HIS A 65 -3.12 1.05 0.47
N ASP A 66 -2.82 -0.25 0.49
CA ASP A 66 -1.43 -0.76 0.49
C ASP A 66 -0.79 -0.59 -0.89
N ILE A 67 -1.56 -0.74 -1.97
CA ILE A 67 -1.15 -0.42 -3.35
C ILE A 67 -0.78 1.06 -3.45
N ASP A 68 -1.59 1.96 -2.89
CA ASP A 68 -1.30 3.38 -2.87
C ASP A 68 -0.03 3.71 -2.07
N CYS A 69 0.18 3.06 -0.92
CA CYS A 69 1.41 3.17 -0.15
C CYS A 69 2.62 2.68 -0.94
N LEU A 70 2.53 1.52 -1.61
CA LEU A 70 3.62 1.00 -2.44
C LEU A 70 3.94 1.93 -3.61
N ARG A 71 2.93 2.53 -4.24
CA ARG A 71 3.13 3.55 -5.29
C ARG A 71 3.82 4.80 -4.75
N MET A 72 3.47 5.22 -3.54
CA MET A 72 4.11 6.35 -2.87
C MET A 72 5.60 6.12 -2.59
N LEU A 73 5.97 4.88 -2.24
CA LEU A 73 7.33 4.48 -1.87
C LEU A 73 8.22 4.15 -3.06
N LEU A 74 7.67 3.47 -4.09
CA LEU A 74 8.45 2.91 -5.20
C LEU A 74 8.11 3.52 -6.57
N GLY A 75 7.06 4.35 -6.68
CA GLY A 75 6.59 4.91 -7.94
C GLY A 75 5.49 4.07 -8.60
N ASP A 76 5.23 4.33 -9.89
CA ASP A 76 4.12 3.71 -10.59
C ASP A 76 4.38 2.23 -10.92
N ILE A 77 3.31 1.43 -10.79
CA ILE A 77 3.29 0.01 -11.11
C ILE A 77 3.01 -0.12 -12.63
N ASP A 78 3.80 -0.96 -13.29
CA ASP A 78 3.67 -1.28 -14.70
C ASP A 78 2.66 -2.41 -14.93
N ARG A 79 2.86 -3.54 -14.21
CA ARG A 79 2.04 -4.75 -14.37
C ARG A 79 1.88 -5.51 -13.07
N VAL A 80 0.87 -6.36 -13.03
CA VAL A 80 0.50 -7.19 -11.89
C VAL A 80 0.33 -8.64 -12.36
N GLN A 81 0.79 -9.59 -11.53
CA GLN A 81 0.42 -11.01 -11.62
C GLN A 81 -0.14 -11.45 -10.27
N ALA A 82 -1.32 -12.08 -10.27
CA ALA A 82 -2.03 -12.38 -9.04
C ALA A 82 -2.80 -13.70 -9.07
N ALA A 83 -3.07 -14.19 -7.86
CA ALA A 83 -4.02 -15.26 -7.59
C ALA A 83 -4.97 -14.83 -6.47
N LYS A 84 -6.22 -15.30 -6.49
CA LYS A 84 -7.23 -15.05 -5.45
C LYS A 84 -7.94 -16.34 -5.05
N SER A 85 -8.49 -16.36 -3.85
CA SER A 85 -9.25 -17.47 -3.30
C SER A 85 -10.46 -16.95 -2.51
N ASN A 86 -11.52 -17.74 -2.48
CA ASN A 86 -12.67 -17.56 -1.60
C ASN A 86 -12.93 -18.82 -0.76
N ALA A 87 -11.94 -19.68 -0.63
CA ALA A 87 -12.07 -21.03 -0.09
C ALA A 87 -12.45 -21.08 1.40
N VAL A 88 -12.19 -19.99 2.14
CA VAL A 88 -12.51 -19.93 3.58
C VAL A 88 -13.99 -19.58 3.79
N ARG A 89 -14.53 -18.60 3.07
CA ARG A 89 -15.91 -18.15 3.24
C ARG A 89 -16.90 -18.69 2.21
N GLY A 90 -16.41 -19.07 1.03
CA GLY A 90 -17.26 -19.59 -0.07
C GLY A 90 -18.21 -18.53 -0.68
N PHE A 91 -17.93 -17.21 -0.49
CA PHE A 91 -18.72 -16.15 -1.10
C PHE A 91 -18.37 -15.96 -2.58
N ALA A 92 -19.16 -15.20 -3.32
CA ALA A 92 -18.86 -14.84 -4.71
C ALA A 92 -17.62 -13.94 -4.86
N VAL A 93 -17.18 -13.33 -3.77
CA VAL A 93 -16.00 -12.47 -3.69
C VAL A 93 -14.85 -13.21 -3.02
N GLU A 94 -13.62 -12.78 -3.32
CA GLU A 94 -12.43 -13.32 -2.69
C GLU A 94 -12.35 -12.96 -1.19
N ASP A 95 -11.70 -13.83 -0.42
CA ASP A 95 -11.32 -13.60 0.97
C ASP A 95 -9.80 -13.51 1.16
N THR A 96 -9.05 -13.91 0.14
CA THR A 96 -7.59 -13.96 0.14
C THR A 96 -7.05 -13.70 -1.26
N ALA A 97 -5.97 -12.93 -1.38
CA ALA A 97 -5.24 -12.76 -2.62
C ALA A 97 -3.74 -12.55 -2.38
N ALA A 98 -2.95 -12.96 -3.37
CA ALA A 98 -1.51 -12.71 -3.43
C ALA A 98 -1.15 -12.15 -4.80
N ALA A 99 -0.29 -11.12 -4.83
CA ALA A 99 0.13 -10.49 -6.08
C ALA A 99 1.62 -10.20 -6.12
N ILE A 100 2.19 -10.27 -7.33
CA ILE A 100 3.50 -9.75 -7.69
C ILE A 100 3.27 -8.47 -8.48
N LEU A 101 3.93 -7.39 -8.08
CA LEU A 101 3.83 -6.06 -8.67
C LEU A 101 5.18 -5.71 -9.31
N THR A 102 5.19 -5.39 -10.60
CA THR A 102 6.37 -4.90 -11.31
C THR A 102 6.23 -3.39 -11.49
N PHE A 103 7.20 -2.63 -11.02
CA PHE A 103 7.21 -1.17 -11.11
C PHE A 103 7.88 -0.68 -12.41
N LYS A 104 7.49 0.51 -12.90
CA LYS A 104 8.09 1.11 -14.11
C LYS A 104 9.60 1.37 -13.98
N ASN A 105 10.12 1.52 -12.77
CA ASN A 105 11.55 1.69 -12.49
C ASN A 105 12.31 0.36 -12.31
N GLY A 106 11.65 -0.78 -12.52
CA GLY A 106 12.22 -2.12 -12.40
C GLY A 106 12.20 -2.72 -11.00
N ALA A 107 11.71 -2.01 -9.98
CA ALA A 107 11.50 -2.59 -8.65
C ALA A 107 10.39 -3.64 -8.68
N LEU A 108 10.46 -4.60 -7.76
CA LEU A 108 9.46 -5.65 -7.60
C LEU A 108 8.85 -5.59 -6.20
N ALA A 109 7.55 -5.86 -6.09
CA ALA A 109 6.93 -6.03 -4.78
C ALA A 109 5.98 -7.23 -4.74
N THR A 110 5.76 -7.72 -3.51
CA THR A 110 4.70 -8.67 -3.20
C THR A 110 3.62 -8.01 -2.36
N LEU A 111 2.38 -8.39 -2.61
CA LEU A 111 1.24 -8.01 -1.81
C LEU A 111 0.49 -9.26 -1.38
N LEU A 112 0.26 -9.41 -0.08
CA LEU A 112 -0.56 -10.46 0.49
C LEU A 112 -1.72 -9.83 1.25
N VAL A 113 -2.95 -10.19 0.90
CA VAL A 113 -4.15 -9.69 1.55
C VAL A 113 -5.08 -10.84 1.90
N SER A 114 -5.59 -10.86 3.14
CA SER A 114 -6.67 -11.75 3.55
C SER A 114 -7.49 -11.13 4.69
N ASP A 115 -8.79 -11.27 4.60
CA ASP A 115 -9.72 -10.83 5.63
C ASP A 115 -10.27 -11.96 6.52
N THR A 116 -9.65 -13.14 6.43
CA THR A 116 -9.98 -14.36 7.18
C THR A 116 -8.88 -14.83 8.11
N VAL A 117 -7.74 -14.15 8.14
CA VAL A 117 -6.55 -14.57 8.90
C VAL A 117 -6.41 -13.76 10.16
N SER A 118 -6.25 -14.44 11.29
CA SER A 118 -5.86 -13.81 12.56
C SER A 118 -4.34 -13.66 12.60
N ALA A 119 -3.86 -12.46 12.32
CA ALA A 119 -2.43 -12.15 12.23
C ALA A 119 -2.13 -10.73 12.76
N PRO A 120 -0.87 -10.46 13.15
CA PRO A 120 -0.50 -9.13 13.64
C PRO A 120 -0.09 -8.14 12.54
N TRP A 121 -0.33 -8.47 11.27
CA TRP A 121 0.19 -7.74 10.11
C TRP A 121 -0.93 -7.10 9.28
N SER A 122 -1.35 -5.92 9.68
CA SER A 122 -2.16 -5.01 8.89
C SER A 122 -1.77 -3.58 9.24
N TRP A 123 -2.04 -2.62 8.37
CA TRP A 123 -1.80 -1.21 8.69
C TRP A 123 -2.53 -0.80 9.98
N GLU A 124 -3.77 -1.21 10.13
CA GLU A 124 -4.63 -0.85 11.25
C GLU A 124 -4.05 -1.30 12.60
N THR A 125 -3.50 -2.53 12.66
CA THR A 125 -2.96 -3.10 13.89
C THR A 125 -1.49 -2.74 14.15
N THR A 126 -0.78 -2.23 13.15
CA THR A 126 0.65 -1.92 13.28
C THR A 126 0.93 -0.43 13.44
N SER A 127 0.23 0.44 12.70
CA SER A 127 0.52 1.87 12.65
C SER A 127 0.11 2.64 13.91
N GLY A 128 -0.94 2.18 14.59
CA GLY A 128 -1.57 2.93 15.68
C GLY A 128 -2.31 4.19 15.21
N GLU A 129 -2.63 4.28 13.92
CA GLU A 129 -3.37 5.40 13.33
C GLU A 129 -4.77 5.53 13.92
N ASN A 130 -5.44 4.41 14.13
CA ASN A 130 -6.76 4.38 14.75
C ASN A 130 -6.68 3.66 16.11
N PRO A 131 -6.93 4.35 17.24
CA PRO A 131 -6.82 3.79 18.58
C PRO A 131 -7.83 2.67 18.89
N ALA A 132 -8.86 2.48 18.05
CA ALA A 132 -9.79 1.36 18.19
C ALA A 132 -9.15 0.00 17.89
N PHE A 133 -8.03 -0.04 17.17
CA PHE A 133 -7.30 -1.26 16.87
C PHE A 133 -6.17 -1.51 17.88
N PRO A 134 -6.02 -2.76 18.38
CA PRO A 134 -4.90 -3.10 19.25
C PRO A 134 -3.58 -3.02 18.49
N ARG A 135 -2.55 -2.41 19.08
CA ARG A 135 -1.21 -2.31 18.46
C ARG A 135 -0.42 -3.59 18.70
N THR A 136 0.17 -4.11 17.63
CA THR A 136 0.93 -5.36 17.65
C THR A 136 2.44 -5.17 17.72
N GLY A 137 2.94 -3.95 17.45
CA GLY A 137 4.38 -3.66 17.40
C GLY A 137 5.12 -4.31 16.23
N GLN A 138 4.39 -4.78 15.24
CA GLN A 138 4.92 -5.35 14.00
C GLN A 138 4.95 -4.32 12.89
N ASP A 139 5.51 -4.70 11.72
CA ASP A 139 5.50 -3.92 10.50
C ASP A 139 4.64 -4.60 9.43
N ALA A 140 3.99 -3.80 8.60
CA ALA A 140 3.11 -4.27 7.53
C ALA A 140 3.72 -4.08 6.14
N ILE A 141 4.71 -3.18 6.00
CA ILE A 141 5.41 -2.93 4.74
C ILE A 141 6.92 -2.98 5.00
N LEU A 142 7.63 -3.74 4.16
CA LEU A 142 9.09 -3.84 4.19
C LEU A 142 9.62 -3.36 2.84
N VAL A 143 10.61 -2.46 2.84
CA VAL A 143 11.24 -1.93 1.63
C VAL A 143 12.73 -2.23 1.67
N GLY A 144 13.23 -2.87 0.63
CA GLY A 144 14.66 -3.13 0.42
C GLY A 144 15.22 -2.26 -0.69
N GLY A 145 16.34 -1.64 -0.44
CA GLY A 145 17.10 -0.88 -1.42
C GLY A 145 18.53 -1.40 -1.58
N THR A 146 19.31 -0.76 -2.45
CA THR A 146 20.68 -1.21 -2.78
C THR A 146 21.68 -1.01 -1.63
N ARG A 147 21.35 -0.25 -0.59
CA ARG A 147 22.25 0.05 0.54
C ARG A 147 21.61 -0.16 1.90
N GLY A 148 20.33 -0.47 1.95
CA GLY A 148 19.64 -0.67 3.22
C GLY A 148 18.18 -1.04 3.05
N SER A 149 17.47 -1.11 4.15
CA SER A 149 16.06 -1.47 4.21
C SER A 149 15.31 -0.60 5.21
N LEU A 150 14.01 -0.48 5.01
CA LEU A 150 13.10 0.27 5.87
C LEU A 150 11.87 -0.57 6.17
N ALA A 151 11.54 -0.74 7.45
CA ALA A 151 10.32 -1.37 7.91
C ALA A 151 9.29 -0.30 8.32
N ILE A 152 8.05 -0.46 7.94
CA ILE A 152 6.95 0.49 8.13
C ILE A 152 5.77 -0.25 8.80
N PRO A 153 5.23 0.31 9.87
CA PRO A 153 5.27 1.70 10.34
C PRO A 153 6.36 2.03 11.36
N SER A 154 7.19 1.08 11.80
CA SER A 154 8.19 1.33 12.85
C SER A 154 9.26 2.35 12.46
N LEU A 155 9.45 2.59 11.16
CA LEU A 155 10.57 3.34 10.59
C LEU A 155 11.94 2.80 11.04
N ASP A 156 12.02 1.46 11.17
CA ASP A 156 13.25 0.75 11.47
C ASP A 156 14.11 0.71 10.20
N LEU A 157 15.11 1.59 10.16
CA LEU A 157 16.06 1.72 9.08
C LEU A 157 17.29 0.85 9.37
N ARG A 158 17.71 0.03 8.41
CA ARG A 158 18.88 -0.84 8.52
C ARG A 158 19.76 -0.72 7.30
N TRP A 159 21.08 -0.66 7.51
CA TRP A 159 22.06 -0.55 6.43
C TRP A 159 23.42 -1.10 6.88
N HIS A 160 24.31 -1.36 5.92
CA HIS A 160 25.72 -1.61 6.21
C HIS A 160 26.52 -0.29 6.20
N GLU A 161 27.63 -0.26 6.91
CA GLU A 161 28.63 0.81 6.69
C GLU A 161 29.07 0.80 5.22
N PRO A 162 29.26 1.99 4.61
CA PRO A 162 29.73 2.08 3.23
C PRO A 162 31.04 1.30 3.02
N GLY A 163 31.06 0.42 2.02
CA GLY A 163 32.19 -0.47 1.71
C GLY A 163 32.26 -1.75 2.54
N ARG A 164 31.23 -2.01 3.37
CA ARG A 164 31.09 -3.25 4.16
C ARG A 164 29.80 -3.99 3.83
N GLU A 165 29.27 -3.81 2.63
CA GLU A 165 28.03 -4.45 2.17
C GLU A 165 28.30 -5.96 1.92
N ASP A 166 28.17 -6.77 2.96
CA ASP A 166 28.36 -8.21 2.97
C ASP A 166 27.34 -8.86 3.89
N TRP A 167 26.82 -10.03 3.52
CA TRP A 167 25.85 -10.79 4.33
C TRP A 167 26.41 -11.31 5.65
N LEU A 168 27.75 -11.34 5.81
CA LEU A 168 28.44 -11.68 7.06
C LEU A 168 28.65 -10.49 7.98
N GLU A 169 28.46 -9.28 7.49
CA GLU A 169 28.62 -8.04 8.25
C GLU A 169 27.31 -7.65 8.95
N PRO A 170 27.40 -7.14 10.19
CA PRO A 170 26.20 -6.71 10.91
C PRO A 170 25.60 -5.48 10.26
N LEU A 171 24.25 -5.42 10.26
CA LEU A 171 23.53 -4.22 9.87
C LEU A 171 23.53 -3.20 11.02
N ILE A 172 23.78 -1.95 10.71
CA ILE A 172 23.47 -0.83 11.59
C ILE A 172 21.96 -0.65 11.59
N GLN A 173 21.41 -0.35 12.76
CA GLN A 173 19.97 -0.15 12.95
C GLN A 173 19.69 1.20 13.58
N ARG A 174 18.67 1.89 13.07
CA ARG A 174 18.16 3.12 13.67
C ARG A 174 16.64 3.21 13.43
N ARG A 175 15.90 3.53 14.47
CA ARG A 175 14.48 3.89 14.34
C ARG A 175 14.37 5.41 14.18
N GLU A 176 13.73 5.84 13.12
CA GLU A 176 13.53 7.27 12.85
C GLU A 176 12.33 7.81 13.64
N PRO A 177 12.47 8.96 14.29
CA PRO A 177 11.36 9.56 15.02
C PRO A 177 10.36 10.21 14.06
N ILE A 178 9.11 10.30 14.51
CA ILE A 178 8.05 11.08 13.86
C ILE A 178 7.38 12.00 14.88
N ILE A 179 6.82 13.09 14.38
CA ILE A 179 5.85 13.90 15.12
C ILE A 179 4.47 13.36 14.77
N PRO A 180 3.74 12.78 15.71
CA PRO A 180 2.41 12.22 15.44
C PRO A 180 1.44 13.30 14.99
N ALA A 181 0.63 12.99 13.99
CA ALA A 181 -0.50 13.80 13.57
C ALA A 181 -1.63 12.90 13.06
N ASP A 182 -2.86 13.36 13.17
CA ASP A 182 -4.01 12.66 12.62
C ASP A 182 -4.05 12.82 11.10
N PRO A 183 -3.94 11.76 10.30
CA PRO A 183 -3.89 11.85 8.85
C PRO A 183 -5.19 12.38 8.23
N TYR A 184 -6.33 12.20 8.88
CA TYR A 184 -7.59 12.77 8.40
C TYR A 184 -7.63 14.29 8.59
N VAL A 185 -7.10 14.79 9.71
CA VAL A 185 -6.94 16.24 9.94
C VAL A 185 -5.97 16.83 8.92
N GLU A 186 -4.83 16.17 8.67
CA GLU A 186 -3.85 16.60 7.67
C GLU A 186 -4.45 16.58 6.24
N GLN A 187 -5.25 15.57 5.91
CA GLN A 187 -5.96 15.51 4.64
C GLN A 187 -6.93 16.68 4.48
N MET A 188 -7.73 16.98 5.50
CA MET A 188 -8.68 18.09 5.46
C MET A 188 -7.98 19.45 5.41
N ARG A 189 -6.82 19.59 6.07
CA ARG A 189 -5.98 20.80 5.96
C ARG A 189 -5.47 20.99 4.54
N ASN A 190 -4.91 19.96 3.90
CA ASN A 190 -4.49 20.02 2.50
C ASN A 190 -5.69 20.36 1.59
N PHE A 191 -6.85 19.74 1.81
CA PHE A 191 -8.07 20.05 1.03
C PHE A 191 -8.45 21.53 1.13
N ALA A 192 -8.48 22.09 2.34
CA ALA A 192 -8.77 23.51 2.55
C ALA A 192 -7.73 24.42 1.86
N ASN A 193 -6.44 24.10 1.98
CA ASN A 193 -5.35 24.85 1.37
C ASN A 193 -5.39 24.79 -0.17
N VAL A 194 -5.80 23.67 -0.75
CA VAL A 194 -6.04 23.54 -2.20
C VAL A 194 -7.20 24.44 -2.66
N ILE A 195 -8.29 24.52 -1.88
CA ILE A 195 -9.41 25.42 -2.18
C ILE A 195 -8.93 26.87 -2.18
N HIS A 196 -8.09 27.25 -1.23
CA HIS A 196 -7.51 28.59 -1.12
C HIS A 196 -6.38 28.86 -2.13
N GLY A 197 -5.96 27.84 -2.90
CA GLY A 197 -4.87 27.97 -3.88
C GLY A 197 -3.47 28.09 -3.27
N SER A 198 -3.31 27.81 -1.97
CA SER A 198 -2.03 27.90 -1.25
C SER A 198 -1.20 26.61 -1.29
N GLU A 199 -1.80 25.48 -1.65
CA GLU A 199 -1.12 24.18 -1.81
C GLU A 199 -1.65 23.43 -3.02
N ALA A 200 -0.81 22.50 -3.53
CA ALA A 200 -1.26 21.50 -4.50
C ALA A 200 -1.91 20.31 -3.78
N PRO A 201 -2.81 19.57 -4.47
CA PRO A 201 -3.32 18.30 -3.95
C PRO A 201 -2.17 17.32 -3.68
N VAL A 202 -2.10 16.74 -2.49
CA VAL A 202 -1.15 15.66 -2.18
C VAL A 202 -1.47 14.40 -2.99
N LEU A 203 -2.75 14.18 -3.30
CA LEU A 203 -3.24 13.11 -4.14
C LEU A 203 -4.33 13.62 -5.08
N THR A 204 -4.04 13.61 -6.38
CA THR A 204 -5.00 14.03 -7.40
C THR A 204 -6.01 12.94 -7.75
N GLY A 205 -7.11 13.29 -8.42
CA GLY A 205 -8.04 12.31 -9.00
C GLY A 205 -7.34 11.36 -9.98
N ARG A 206 -6.32 11.83 -10.73
CA ARG A 206 -5.51 10.98 -11.61
C ARG A 206 -4.72 9.93 -10.83
N ASP A 207 -4.10 10.31 -9.72
CA ASP A 207 -3.38 9.35 -8.86
C ASP A 207 -4.32 8.27 -8.32
N GLY A 208 -5.51 8.68 -7.84
CA GLY A 208 -6.54 7.75 -7.41
C GLY A 208 -7.00 6.81 -8.52
N THR A 209 -7.13 7.32 -9.75
CA THR A 209 -7.47 6.49 -10.92
C THR A 209 -6.40 5.45 -11.20
N VAL A 210 -5.11 5.80 -11.12
CA VAL A 210 -4.01 4.83 -11.32
C VAL A 210 -3.96 3.79 -10.19
N THR A 211 -4.18 4.21 -8.94
CA THR A 211 -4.29 3.27 -7.81
C THR A 211 -5.46 2.29 -8.01
N LEU A 212 -6.63 2.79 -8.41
CA LEU A 212 -7.79 1.95 -8.69
C LEU A 212 -7.52 1.01 -9.87
N ALA A 213 -6.95 1.50 -10.97
CA ALA A 213 -6.60 0.67 -12.13
C ALA A 213 -5.63 -0.46 -11.76
N THR A 214 -4.64 -0.18 -10.91
CA THR A 214 -3.72 -1.20 -10.39
C THR A 214 -4.47 -2.24 -9.55
N THR A 215 -5.39 -1.80 -8.70
CA THR A 215 -6.22 -2.69 -7.87
C THR A 215 -7.10 -3.60 -8.74
N LEU A 216 -7.72 -3.05 -9.77
CA LEU A 216 -8.52 -3.81 -10.74
C LEU A 216 -7.66 -4.78 -11.58
N ALA A 217 -6.39 -4.41 -11.87
CA ALA A 217 -5.45 -5.29 -12.55
C ALA A 217 -5.15 -6.56 -11.73
N ILE A 218 -5.15 -6.49 -10.37
CA ILE A 218 -5.02 -7.67 -9.51
C ILE A 218 -6.20 -8.62 -9.76
N THR A 219 -7.42 -8.11 -9.73
CA THR A 219 -8.62 -8.92 -9.98
C THR A 219 -8.59 -9.54 -11.37
N ALA A 220 -8.32 -8.75 -12.41
CA ALA A 220 -8.25 -9.21 -13.79
C ALA A 220 -7.14 -10.25 -14.01
N SER A 221 -5.97 -10.07 -13.38
CA SER A 221 -4.88 -11.04 -13.44
C SER A 221 -5.26 -12.37 -12.77
N ALA A 222 -5.87 -12.31 -11.60
CA ALA A 222 -6.30 -13.51 -10.87
C ALA A 222 -7.41 -14.28 -11.62
N GLU A 223 -8.25 -13.59 -12.39
CA GLU A 223 -9.32 -14.20 -13.20
C GLU A 223 -8.79 -14.82 -14.50
N THR A 224 -7.83 -14.17 -15.13
CA THR A 224 -7.29 -14.61 -16.42
C THR A 224 -6.08 -15.54 -16.30
N GLY A 225 -5.47 -15.61 -15.11
CA GLY A 225 -4.22 -16.39 -14.86
C GLY A 225 -2.98 -15.80 -15.56
N ARG A 226 -3.06 -14.60 -16.14
CA ARG A 226 -1.95 -13.93 -16.84
C ARG A 226 -1.56 -12.62 -16.17
N PRO A 227 -0.32 -12.14 -16.40
CA PRO A 227 0.04 -10.77 -16.03
C PRO A 227 -0.84 -9.76 -16.77
N VAL A 228 -1.26 -8.68 -16.07
CA VAL A 228 -2.06 -7.58 -16.63
C VAL A 228 -1.29 -6.27 -16.44
N ALA A 229 -1.11 -5.51 -17.51
CA ALA A 229 -0.54 -4.18 -17.44
C ALA A 229 -1.57 -3.18 -16.90
N VAL A 230 -1.13 -2.24 -16.05
CA VAL A 230 -2.01 -1.21 -15.50
C VAL A 230 -2.59 -0.35 -16.61
N ASP A 231 -1.80 -0.09 -17.67
CA ASP A 231 -2.24 0.67 -18.82
C ASP A 231 -3.33 -0.04 -19.63
N GLU A 232 -3.44 -1.39 -19.61
CA GLU A 232 -4.55 -2.14 -20.21
C GLU A 232 -5.89 -1.77 -19.54
N ILE A 233 -5.89 -1.67 -18.22
CA ILE A 233 -7.09 -1.28 -17.43
C ILE A 233 -7.45 0.19 -17.71
N LEU A 234 -6.45 1.07 -17.70
CA LEU A 234 -6.67 2.50 -17.99
C LEU A 234 -7.23 2.72 -19.40
N ALA A 235 -6.76 1.97 -20.40
CA ALA A 235 -7.24 2.07 -21.77
C ALA A 235 -8.69 1.56 -21.93
N GLY A 236 -9.09 0.50 -21.24
CA GLY A 236 -10.43 -0.06 -21.25
C GLY A 236 -11.52 0.86 -20.67
N HIS A 237 -11.12 1.86 -19.90
CA HIS A 237 -12.02 2.84 -19.28
C HIS A 237 -11.94 4.23 -19.94
N ARG A 238 -11.23 4.37 -21.07
CA ARG A 238 -11.29 5.61 -21.85
C ARG A 238 -12.65 5.70 -22.52
N PRO A 239 -13.41 6.78 -22.33
CA PRO A 239 -14.61 7.01 -23.14
C PRO A 239 -14.18 6.97 -24.60
N SER A 240 -14.91 6.21 -25.41
CA SER A 240 -14.81 6.32 -26.87
C SER A 240 -15.06 7.78 -27.26
N ALA A 241 -14.12 8.37 -27.94
CA ALA A 241 -14.23 9.73 -28.47
C ALA A 241 -15.40 9.88 -29.41
#